data_63eb42ec59e98c34377646c0a3223ab6
#
_entry.id   63eb42ec59e98c34377646c0a3223ab6
#
_cell.length_a   1.000
_cell.length_b   1.000
_cell.length_c   1.000
_cell.angle_alpha   90.00
_cell.angle_beta   90.00
_cell.angle_gamma   90.00
#
_symmetry.space_group_name_H-M   'P 1'
#
loop_
_entity.id
_entity.type
_entity.pdbx_description
1 polymer ?
#
loop_
_entity_poly.entity_id
_entity_poly.type
_entity_poly.pdbx_seq_one_letter_code
_entity_poly.pdbx_strand_id
1 'polypeptide(L)'
;TGIVTRSRADKQTTAIDLAADAAAEAIARSGVDASQVDAVIVATISNPKQTPSVSAIVADRVGANPAAAYDVNAACAGFAYGVAQADALIRAGAAHYAVVVGTEKLSDIVDPTDRSISFLLGDGAGAVVIGPSDFPGIGPTVWGSDGSKADAVGMNHTLVEFRDGEAPWPTLRQEGPTVFRWAVWEMVKVARQALEEAGVQPEDLAAFVPHQANMRIIDEFAKQLKLPDTVVI
;
A
#
# COMPACT_ATOMS: atom_id res chain seq x y z
N THR A 1 6.95 -15.13 12.97
CA THR A 1 6.55 -14.17 11.94
C THR A 1 7.04 -14.55 10.54
N GLY A 2 8.10 -15.34 10.41
CA GLY A 2 8.75 -15.66 9.13
C GLY A 2 9.68 -14.56 8.60
N ILE A 3 9.72 -13.40 9.26
CA ILE A 3 10.59 -12.28 8.86
C ILE A 3 12.03 -12.61 9.21
N VAL A 4 12.91 -12.56 8.21
CA VAL A 4 14.36 -12.78 8.36
C VAL A 4 15.10 -11.45 8.36
N THR A 5 14.74 -10.54 7.43
CA THR A 5 15.35 -9.21 7.29
C THR A 5 14.28 -8.17 6.98
N ARG A 6 14.58 -6.90 7.28
CA ARG A 6 13.83 -5.72 6.83
C ARG A 6 14.82 -4.67 6.36
N SER A 7 14.60 -4.16 5.16
CA SER A 7 15.37 -3.05 4.62
C SER A 7 15.04 -1.77 5.35
N ARG A 8 16.04 -0.96 5.60
CA ARG A 8 15.90 0.39 6.12
C ARG A 8 16.73 1.34 5.26
N ALA A 9 16.11 2.41 4.81
CA ALA A 9 16.79 3.47 4.10
C ALA A 9 17.73 4.24 5.04
N ASP A 10 18.73 4.88 4.48
CA ASP A 10 19.55 5.78 5.26
C ASP A 10 18.78 7.05 5.69
N LYS A 11 19.40 7.87 6.55
CA LYS A 11 18.73 9.05 7.08
C LYS A 11 18.43 10.13 6.03
N GLN A 12 19.17 10.17 4.95
CA GLN A 12 19.04 11.16 3.88
C GLN A 12 17.95 10.78 2.87
N THR A 13 17.77 9.51 2.62
CA THR A 13 16.74 8.98 1.71
C THR A 13 15.35 9.18 2.30
N THR A 14 14.48 9.88 1.60
CA THR A 14 13.10 10.15 2.02
C THR A 14 12.10 9.18 1.40
N ALA A 15 10.87 9.12 1.92
CA ALA A 15 9.78 8.38 1.27
C ALA A 15 9.50 8.89 -0.16
N ILE A 16 9.76 10.18 -0.41
CA ILE A 16 9.64 10.79 -1.75
C ILE A 16 10.71 10.25 -2.70
N ASP A 17 11.95 10.08 -2.23
CA ASP A 17 13.04 9.54 -3.06
C ASP A 17 12.72 8.10 -3.45
N LEU A 18 12.31 7.26 -2.49
CA LEU A 18 11.89 5.88 -2.75
C LEU A 18 10.73 5.82 -3.75
N ALA A 19 9.73 6.69 -3.58
CA ALA A 19 8.56 6.75 -4.47
C ALA A 19 8.94 7.16 -5.89
N ALA A 20 9.79 8.17 -6.05
CA ALA A 20 10.22 8.68 -7.35
C ALA A 20 11.04 7.63 -8.12
N ASP A 21 11.95 6.93 -7.43
CA ASP A 21 12.75 5.86 -8.03
C ASP A 21 11.86 4.70 -8.52
N ALA A 22 10.91 4.25 -7.68
CA ALA A 22 9.97 3.20 -8.05
C ALA A 22 9.07 3.61 -9.22
N ALA A 23 8.55 4.85 -9.21
CA ALA A 23 7.73 5.39 -10.29
C ALA A 23 8.50 5.48 -11.60
N ALA A 24 9.74 6.00 -11.57
CA ALA A 24 10.59 6.10 -12.74
C ALA A 24 10.89 4.73 -13.36
N GLU A 25 11.18 3.72 -12.53
CA GLU A 25 11.39 2.36 -12.99
C GLU A 25 10.12 1.74 -13.59
N ALA A 26 8.95 1.94 -12.97
CA ALA A 26 7.68 1.45 -13.48
C ALA A 26 7.35 2.07 -14.84
N ILE A 27 7.52 3.39 -15.01
CA ILE A 27 7.33 4.11 -16.27
C ILE A 27 8.30 3.57 -17.33
N ALA A 28 9.58 3.45 -17.03
CA ALA A 28 10.57 2.92 -17.96
C ALA A 28 10.24 1.50 -18.43
N ARG A 29 9.76 0.64 -17.53
CA ARG A 29 9.38 -0.75 -17.86
C ARG A 29 8.08 -0.85 -18.66
N SER A 30 7.17 0.10 -18.48
CA SER A 30 5.87 0.10 -19.17
C SER A 30 5.99 0.45 -20.65
N GLY A 31 7.04 1.16 -21.04
CA GLY A 31 7.19 1.75 -22.38
C GLY A 31 6.30 2.97 -22.63
N VAL A 32 5.57 3.46 -21.61
CA VAL A 32 4.76 4.68 -21.68
C VAL A 32 5.68 5.88 -21.49
N ASP A 33 5.52 6.93 -22.30
CA ASP A 33 6.22 8.19 -22.06
C ASP A 33 5.64 8.87 -20.83
N ALA A 34 6.49 9.40 -19.96
CA ALA A 34 6.07 10.05 -18.71
C ALA A 34 5.08 11.20 -18.95
N SER A 35 5.23 11.92 -20.07
CA SER A 35 4.32 13.01 -20.46
C SER A 35 2.90 12.54 -20.82
N GLN A 36 2.69 11.24 -21.01
CA GLN A 36 1.37 10.63 -21.26
C GLN A 36 0.66 10.19 -20.01
N VAL A 37 1.30 10.29 -18.85
CA VAL A 37 0.71 9.94 -17.55
C VAL A 37 -0.26 11.04 -17.12
N ASP A 38 -1.52 10.68 -16.93
CA ASP A 38 -2.59 11.62 -16.56
C ASP A 38 -2.82 11.69 -15.04
N ALA A 39 -2.41 10.63 -14.30
CA ALA A 39 -2.57 10.58 -12.86
C ALA A 39 -1.38 9.92 -12.16
N VAL A 40 -0.94 10.51 -11.04
CA VAL A 40 0.04 9.94 -10.13
C VAL A 40 -0.57 9.82 -8.74
N ILE A 41 -0.75 8.58 -8.28
CA ILE A 41 -1.41 8.24 -7.01
C ILE A 41 -0.37 7.61 -6.10
N VAL A 42 -0.07 8.23 -4.96
CA VAL A 42 0.89 7.71 -3.99
C VAL A 42 0.19 7.30 -2.71
N ALA A 43 0.32 6.04 -2.34
CA ALA A 43 -0.14 5.51 -1.06
C ALA A 43 1.00 5.56 -0.04
N THR A 44 0.83 6.35 1.02
CA THR A 44 1.80 6.50 2.11
C THR A 44 1.18 7.06 3.38
N ILE A 45 1.74 6.66 4.54
CA ILE A 45 1.44 7.25 5.86
C ILE A 45 2.70 7.83 6.53
N SER A 46 3.87 7.63 5.94
CA SER A 46 5.16 7.96 6.58
C SER A 46 5.79 9.26 6.08
N ASN A 47 5.09 10.03 5.23
CA ASN A 47 5.60 11.36 4.85
C ASN A 47 5.48 12.33 6.03
N PRO A 48 6.58 12.88 6.55
CA PRO A 48 6.54 13.79 7.70
C PRO A 48 5.97 15.18 7.37
N LYS A 49 5.91 15.55 6.10
CA LYS A 49 5.31 16.79 5.62
C LYS A 49 3.88 16.51 5.11
N GLN A 50 2.88 17.17 5.70
CA GLN A 50 1.50 17.03 5.25
C GLN A 50 1.22 17.70 3.89
N THR A 51 2.02 18.70 3.52
CA THR A 51 1.88 19.45 2.25
C THR A 51 3.24 19.96 1.77
N PRO A 52 3.53 19.98 0.44
CA PRO A 52 2.70 19.41 -0.62
C PRO A 52 2.59 17.87 -0.52
N SER A 53 1.68 17.28 -1.31
CA SER A 53 1.58 15.83 -1.43
C SER A 53 2.86 15.21 -1.98
N VAL A 54 3.15 13.97 -1.59
CA VAL A 54 4.27 13.19 -2.16
C VAL A 54 4.09 13.02 -3.66
N SER A 55 2.89 12.71 -4.08
CA SER A 55 2.52 12.49 -5.48
C SER A 55 2.83 13.67 -6.40
N ALA A 56 2.59 14.91 -5.95
CA ALA A 56 2.89 16.09 -6.76
C ALA A 56 4.40 16.25 -7.00
N ILE A 57 5.23 15.96 -6.00
CA ILE A 57 6.69 16.01 -6.13
C ILE A 57 7.18 14.85 -6.99
N VAL A 58 6.60 13.66 -6.84
CA VAL A 58 6.93 12.48 -7.66
C VAL A 58 6.60 12.74 -9.12
N ALA A 59 5.39 13.27 -9.41
CA ALA A 59 4.97 13.59 -10.77
C ALA A 59 5.96 14.53 -11.47
N ASP A 60 6.40 15.58 -10.78
CA ASP A 60 7.42 16.50 -11.30
C ASP A 60 8.75 15.80 -11.58
N ARG A 61 9.25 15.03 -10.60
CA ARG A 61 10.54 14.34 -10.72
C ARG A 61 10.62 13.31 -11.85
N VAL A 62 9.50 12.63 -12.15
CA VAL A 62 9.45 11.62 -13.21
C VAL A 62 9.04 12.20 -14.57
N GLY A 63 8.76 13.51 -14.64
CA GLY A 63 8.33 14.17 -15.87
C GLY A 63 6.87 13.93 -16.24
N ALA A 64 6.03 13.53 -15.31
CA ALA A 64 4.59 13.29 -15.49
C ALA A 64 3.78 14.59 -15.24
N ASN A 65 4.19 15.70 -15.86
CA ASN A 65 3.47 16.97 -15.76
C ASN A 65 2.71 17.23 -17.08
N PRO A 66 1.42 17.61 -17.02
CA PRO A 66 0.62 18.08 -15.86
C PRO A 66 -0.33 17.01 -15.27
N ALA A 67 0.15 15.85 -14.85
CA ALA A 67 -0.69 14.80 -14.26
C ALA A 67 -1.45 15.29 -13.02
N ALA A 68 -2.67 14.79 -12.82
CA ALA A 68 -3.36 14.91 -11.54
C ALA A 68 -2.59 14.12 -10.48
N ALA A 69 -2.26 14.73 -9.33
CA ALA A 69 -1.42 14.10 -8.33
C ALA A 69 -2.02 14.23 -6.93
N TYR A 70 -2.20 13.11 -6.22
CA TYR A 70 -2.75 13.08 -4.88
C TYR A 70 -2.29 11.86 -4.09
N ASP A 71 -2.20 12.02 -2.75
CA ASP A 71 -1.82 10.95 -1.85
C ASP A 71 -3.05 10.23 -1.30
N VAL A 72 -2.91 8.92 -1.06
CA VAL A 72 -3.91 8.06 -0.43
C VAL A 72 -3.40 7.62 0.93
N ASN A 73 -4.11 8.01 1.98
CA ASN A 73 -3.86 7.54 3.34
C ASN A 73 -4.86 6.43 3.68
N ALA A 74 -4.52 5.20 3.36
CA ALA A 74 -5.28 4.01 3.74
C ALA A 74 -4.35 2.92 4.31
N ALA A 75 -3.20 3.31 4.84
CA ALA A 75 -2.20 2.44 5.45
C ALA A 75 -1.92 1.20 4.58
N CYS A 76 -1.99 0.00 5.16
CA CYS A 76 -1.69 -1.27 4.46
C CYS A 76 -2.60 -1.55 3.24
N ALA A 77 -3.78 -0.93 3.14
CA ALA A 77 -4.67 -1.04 1.99
C ALA A 77 -4.40 0.01 0.90
N GLY A 78 -3.51 0.98 1.16
CA GLY A 78 -3.31 2.15 0.31
C GLY A 78 -2.98 1.83 -1.14
N PHE A 79 -2.07 0.87 -1.39
CA PHE A 79 -1.72 0.47 -2.75
C PHE A 79 -2.90 -0.16 -3.50
N ALA A 80 -3.66 -1.05 -2.85
CA ALA A 80 -4.85 -1.65 -3.46
C ALA A 80 -5.94 -0.60 -3.75
N TYR A 81 -6.12 0.37 -2.86
CA TYR A 81 -7.01 1.51 -3.10
C TYR A 81 -6.53 2.39 -4.26
N GLY A 82 -5.23 2.62 -4.37
CA GLY A 82 -4.64 3.36 -5.49
C GLY A 82 -4.90 2.68 -6.84
N VAL A 83 -4.70 1.35 -6.89
CA VAL A 83 -4.98 0.54 -8.09
C VAL A 83 -6.47 0.62 -8.46
N ALA A 84 -7.37 0.47 -7.48
CA ALA A 84 -8.81 0.57 -7.72
C ALA A 84 -9.24 1.96 -8.24
N GLN A 85 -8.65 3.03 -7.69
CA GLN A 85 -8.91 4.38 -8.15
C GLN A 85 -8.38 4.62 -9.58
N ALA A 86 -7.17 4.14 -9.88
CA ALA A 86 -6.59 4.23 -11.22
C ALA A 86 -7.46 3.48 -12.25
N ASP A 87 -7.90 2.26 -11.95
CA ASP A 87 -8.82 1.48 -12.80
C ASP A 87 -10.13 2.26 -13.04
N ALA A 88 -10.71 2.83 -11.98
CA ALA A 88 -11.93 3.64 -12.08
C ALA A 88 -11.74 4.90 -12.95
N LEU A 89 -10.62 5.62 -12.81
CA LEU A 89 -10.31 6.80 -13.62
C LEU A 89 -10.16 6.44 -15.10
N ILE A 90 -9.50 5.33 -15.41
CA ILE A 90 -9.29 4.87 -16.77
C ILE A 90 -10.61 4.39 -17.40
N ARG A 91 -11.41 3.59 -16.68
CA ARG A 91 -12.73 3.15 -17.14
C ARG A 91 -13.70 4.30 -17.36
N ALA A 92 -13.62 5.35 -16.55
CA ALA A 92 -14.41 6.57 -16.70
C ALA A 92 -13.91 7.48 -17.82
N GLY A 93 -12.77 7.20 -18.45
CA GLY A 93 -12.14 8.06 -19.44
C GLY A 93 -11.55 9.36 -18.90
N ALA A 94 -11.38 9.45 -17.57
CA ALA A 94 -10.77 10.60 -16.90
C ALA A 94 -9.23 10.57 -16.94
N ALA A 95 -8.64 9.40 -17.14
CA ALA A 95 -7.22 9.18 -17.35
C ALA A 95 -7.02 8.10 -18.42
N HIS A 96 -5.92 8.18 -19.17
CA HIS A 96 -5.47 7.12 -20.07
C HIS A 96 -4.39 6.26 -19.40
N TYR A 97 -3.42 6.89 -18.78
CA TYR A 97 -2.40 6.22 -17.99
C TYR A 97 -2.35 6.79 -16.57
N ALA A 98 -2.21 5.90 -15.60
CA ALA A 98 -2.01 6.26 -14.20
C ALA A 98 -0.81 5.52 -13.61
N VAL A 99 0.00 6.22 -12.82
CA VAL A 99 1.07 5.64 -12.00
C VAL A 99 0.55 5.49 -10.58
N VAL A 100 0.61 4.28 -10.03
CA VAL A 100 0.27 4.00 -8.64
C VAL A 100 1.53 3.57 -7.90
N VAL A 101 1.83 4.26 -6.81
CA VAL A 101 3.00 4.01 -5.97
C VAL A 101 2.56 3.68 -4.56
N GLY A 102 3.08 2.60 -4.00
CA GLY A 102 3.09 2.39 -2.54
C GLY A 102 4.49 2.70 -2.03
N THR A 103 4.62 3.62 -1.08
CA THR A 103 5.91 3.98 -0.50
C THR A 103 5.81 4.20 0.99
N GLU A 104 6.79 3.67 1.72
CA GLU A 104 6.88 3.90 3.15
C GLU A 104 8.34 4.02 3.61
N LYS A 105 8.58 4.98 4.48
CA LYS A 105 9.77 5.03 5.32
C LYS A 105 9.33 4.90 6.78
N LEU A 106 8.93 3.69 7.15
CA LEU A 106 8.37 3.40 8.47
C LEU A 106 9.41 3.54 9.59
N SER A 107 10.70 3.47 9.25
CA SER A 107 11.78 3.72 10.20
C SER A 107 11.74 5.13 10.82
N ASP A 108 11.07 6.10 10.20
CA ASP A 108 10.91 7.46 10.72
C ASP A 108 9.78 7.59 11.75
N ILE A 109 8.82 6.66 11.74
CA ILE A 109 7.63 6.71 12.59
C ILE A 109 7.45 5.49 13.50
N VAL A 110 8.47 4.63 13.61
CA VAL A 110 8.48 3.47 14.51
C VAL A 110 9.50 3.69 15.61
N ASP A 111 9.09 3.43 16.86
CA ASP A 111 10.03 3.38 17.96
C ASP A 111 10.93 2.15 17.81
N PRO A 112 12.25 2.31 17.61
CA PRO A 112 13.16 1.19 17.42
C PRO A 112 13.31 0.31 18.67
N THR A 113 12.88 0.80 19.82
CA THR A 113 12.91 0.06 21.10
C THR A 113 11.64 -0.74 21.36
N ASP A 114 10.54 -0.44 20.66
CA ASP A 114 9.31 -1.22 20.76
C ASP A 114 9.44 -2.56 20.03
N ARG A 115 9.70 -3.62 20.82
CA ARG A 115 9.89 -4.98 20.33
C ARG A 115 8.60 -5.64 19.82
N SER A 116 7.45 -5.01 19.95
CA SER A 116 6.19 -5.52 19.41
C SER A 116 5.99 -5.21 17.93
N ILE A 117 6.60 -4.12 17.42
CA ILE A 117 6.38 -3.63 16.06
C ILE A 117 7.66 -3.32 15.28
N SER A 118 8.75 -2.92 15.92
CA SER A 118 9.96 -2.39 15.26
C SER A 118 10.60 -3.36 14.25
N PHE A 119 10.48 -4.66 14.48
CA PHE A 119 11.05 -5.69 13.58
C PHE A 119 10.09 -6.08 12.44
N LEU A 120 8.83 -5.68 12.50
CA LEU A 120 7.83 -6.01 11.49
C LEU A 120 7.94 -5.10 10.27
N LEU A 121 8.32 -3.86 10.48
CA LEU A 121 8.21 -2.77 9.53
C LEU A 121 9.58 -2.40 8.93
N GLY A 122 9.60 -2.07 7.65
CA GLY A 122 10.77 -1.64 6.92
C GLY A 122 10.46 -0.47 6.00
N ASP A 123 11.44 -0.07 5.22
CA ASP A 123 11.35 1.03 4.26
C ASP A 123 11.41 0.47 2.84
N GLY A 124 10.65 1.06 1.93
CA GLY A 124 10.64 0.65 0.54
C GLY A 124 9.51 1.30 -0.26
N ALA A 125 9.59 1.14 -1.56
CA ALA A 125 8.55 1.54 -2.49
C ALA A 125 8.40 0.53 -3.63
N GLY A 126 7.20 0.50 -4.20
CA GLY A 126 6.89 -0.22 -5.42
C GLY A 126 5.86 0.56 -6.23
N ALA A 127 5.92 0.44 -7.54
CA ALA A 127 5.02 1.17 -8.42
C ALA A 127 4.55 0.33 -9.60
N VAL A 128 3.38 0.68 -10.14
CA VAL A 128 2.84 0.14 -11.38
C VAL A 128 2.31 1.26 -12.27
N VAL A 129 2.36 1.03 -13.57
CA VAL A 129 1.63 1.84 -14.56
C VAL A 129 0.39 1.06 -14.97
N ILE A 130 -0.75 1.72 -14.91
CA ILE A 130 -2.05 1.18 -15.31
C ILE A 130 -2.53 1.96 -16.52
N GLY A 131 -3.03 1.26 -17.52
CA GLY A 131 -3.49 1.84 -18.78
C GLY A 131 -4.57 1.00 -19.43
N PRO A 132 -5.05 1.42 -20.63
CA PRO A 132 -6.07 0.67 -21.36
C PRO A 132 -5.57 -0.71 -21.77
N SER A 133 -6.49 -1.65 -21.88
CA SER A 133 -6.22 -3.01 -22.31
C SER A 133 -7.39 -3.53 -23.15
N ASP A 134 -7.10 -4.40 -24.11
CA ASP A 134 -8.10 -5.09 -24.94
C ASP A 134 -8.83 -6.21 -24.17
N PHE A 135 -8.37 -6.54 -22.99
CA PHE A 135 -9.00 -7.51 -22.09
C PHE A 135 -9.06 -6.96 -20.64
N PRO A 136 -10.00 -7.42 -19.80
CA PRO A 136 -10.10 -6.97 -18.42
C PRO A 136 -8.92 -7.52 -17.58
N GLY A 137 -7.83 -6.75 -17.49
CA GLY A 137 -6.63 -7.09 -16.73
C GLY A 137 -6.78 -6.88 -15.22
N ILE A 138 -7.69 -6.00 -14.79
CA ILE A 138 -8.03 -5.76 -13.38
C ILE A 138 -9.46 -6.22 -13.17
N GLY A 139 -9.64 -7.16 -12.25
CA GLY A 139 -10.94 -7.67 -11.86
C GLY A 139 -11.73 -6.73 -10.95
N PRO A 140 -12.92 -7.12 -10.51
CA PRO A 140 -13.71 -6.36 -9.54
C PRO A 140 -12.92 -6.11 -8.25
N THR A 141 -13.01 -4.87 -7.74
CA THR A 141 -12.39 -4.51 -6.47
C THR A 141 -13.40 -4.58 -5.34
N VAL A 142 -13.11 -5.37 -4.33
CA VAL A 142 -13.86 -5.40 -3.07
C VAL A 142 -13.06 -4.70 -2.00
N TRP A 143 -13.60 -3.61 -1.49
CA TRP A 143 -12.97 -2.77 -0.50
C TRP A 143 -13.92 -2.33 0.60
N GLY A 144 -13.38 -1.85 1.70
CA GLY A 144 -14.16 -1.38 2.85
C GLY A 144 -13.26 -0.93 3.99
N SER A 145 -13.86 -0.54 5.09
CA SER A 145 -13.16 -0.14 6.31
C SER A 145 -13.96 -0.50 7.55
N ASP A 146 -13.26 -0.70 8.67
CA ASP A 146 -13.86 -0.87 9.99
C ASP A 146 -13.28 0.15 10.97
N GLY A 147 -13.89 1.33 11.02
CA GLY A 147 -13.49 2.41 11.92
C GLY A 147 -13.64 2.08 13.41
N SER A 148 -14.41 1.04 13.76
CA SER A 148 -14.53 0.59 15.15
C SER A 148 -13.24 -0.03 15.70
N LYS A 149 -12.27 -0.31 14.83
CA LYS A 149 -10.96 -0.88 15.15
C LYS A 149 -9.81 0.13 15.01
N ALA A 150 -10.11 1.41 14.92
CA ALA A 150 -9.11 2.47 14.75
C ALA A 150 -7.97 2.41 15.78
N ASP A 151 -8.29 2.01 17.01
CA ASP A 151 -7.31 1.89 18.09
C ASP A 151 -6.40 0.64 18.00
N ALA A 152 -6.70 -0.29 17.09
CA ALA A 152 -5.91 -1.52 16.96
C ALA A 152 -4.54 -1.30 16.28
N VAL A 153 -4.46 -0.36 15.34
CA VAL A 153 -3.22 0.08 14.69
C VAL A 153 -3.31 1.58 14.41
N GLY A 154 -2.36 2.36 14.89
CA GLY A 154 -2.35 3.80 14.66
C GLY A 154 -1.21 4.51 15.37
N MET A 155 -1.14 5.82 15.22
CA MET A 155 -0.18 6.65 15.94
C MET A 155 -0.60 6.73 17.43
N ASN A 156 0.38 6.66 18.32
CA ASN A 156 0.15 6.75 19.78
C ASN A 156 -0.19 8.16 20.26
N HIS A 157 0.27 9.18 19.53
CA HIS A 157 0.08 10.60 19.84
C HIS A 157 -0.17 11.39 18.57
N THR A 158 -0.68 12.60 18.72
CA THR A 158 -0.84 13.57 17.64
C THR A 158 0.37 14.51 17.54
N LEU A 159 0.55 15.11 16.36
CA LEU A 159 1.56 16.17 16.19
C LEU A 159 1.25 17.41 17.03
N VAL A 160 -0.01 17.62 17.42
CA VAL A 160 -0.42 18.73 18.28
C VAL A 160 0.06 18.51 19.70
N GLU A 161 -0.16 17.32 20.27
CA GLU A 161 0.34 16.96 21.61
C GLU A 161 1.88 17.06 21.68
N PHE A 162 2.58 16.61 20.61
CA PHE A 162 4.03 16.76 20.53
C PHE A 162 4.46 18.24 20.50
N ARG A 163 3.81 19.06 19.67
CA ARG A 163 4.10 20.50 19.58
C ARG A 163 3.93 21.21 20.93
N ASP A 164 2.89 20.84 21.67
CA ASP A 164 2.54 21.48 22.92
C ASP A 164 3.33 20.92 24.13
N GLY A 165 4.21 19.96 23.88
CA GLY A 165 5.06 19.32 24.90
C GLY A 165 4.32 18.34 25.80
N GLU A 166 3.11 17.92 25.40
CA GLU A 166 2.26 17.01 26.16
C GLU A 166 2.60 15.53 25.89
N ALA A 167 3.28 15.25 24.78
CA ALA A 167 3.66 13.90 24.38
C ALA A 167 5.03 13.87 23.66
N PRO A 168 5.72 12.71 23.63
CA PRO A 168 6.89 12.50 22.80
C PRO A 168 6.54 12.49 21.31
N TRP A 169 7.57 12.37 20.46
CA TRP A 169 7.38 12.20 19.02
C TRP A 169 6.40 11.03 18.72
N PRO A 170 5.36 11.26 17.91
CA PRO A 170 4.38 10.23 17.61
C PRO A 170 5.01 9.03 16.91
N THR A 171 4.69 7.85 17.37
CA THR A 171 5.14 6.59 16.77
C THR A 171 3.97 5.65 16.53
N LEU A 172 4.13 4.77 15.54
CA LEU A 172 3.14 3.76 15.21
C LEU A 172 3.11 2.66 16.30
N ARG A 173 1.91 2.30 16.73
CA ARG A 173 1.66 1.19 17.67
C ARG A 173 0.66 0.21 17.09
N GLN A 174 0.66 -1.01 17.59
CA GLN A 174 -0.36 -2.01 17.25
C GLN A 174 -0.70 -2.93 18.41
N GLU A 175 -1.94 -3.40 18.42
CA GLU A 175 -2.42 -4.49 19.26
C GLU A 175 -2.40 -5.80 18.46
N GLY A 176 -1.24 -6.45 18.40
CA GLY A 176 -0.98 -7.61 17.56
C GLY A 176 -2.07 -8.69 17.58
N PRO A 177 -2.58 -9.16 18.73
CA PRO A 177 -3.64 -10.17 18.79
C PRO A 177 -4.96 -9.71 18.15
N THR A 178 -5.33 -8.45 18.30
CA THR A 178 -6.55 -7.88 17.70
C THR A 178 -6.40 -7.76 16.19
N VAL A 179 -5.25 -7.24 15.72
CA VAL A 179 -4.91 -7.15 14.30
C VAL A 179 -4.92 -8.54 13.65
N PHE A 180 -4.30 -9.54 14.29
CA PHE A 180 -4.26 -10.91 13.78
C PHE A 180 -5.67 -11.49 13.59
N ARG A 181 -6.52 -11.40 14.62
CA ARG A 181 -7.89 -11.93 14.54
C ARG A 181 -8.69 -11.23 13.44
N TRP A 182 -8.61 -9.91 13.37
CA TRP A 182 -9.32 -9.15 12.35
C TRP A 182 -8.85 -9.51 10.93
N ALA A 183 -7.54 -9.54 10.71
CA ALA A 183 -6.95 -9.86 9.42
C ALA A 183 -7.36 -11.27 8.93
N VAL A 184 -7.33 -12.27 9.81
CA VAL A 184 -7.69 -13.65 9.44
C VAL A 184 -9.19 -13.81 9.17
N TRP A 185 -10.06 -13.18 9.98
CA TRP A 185 -11.49 -13.46 9.88
C TRP A 185 -12.23 -12.52 8.92
N GLU A 186 -11.89 -11.24 8.90
CA GLU A 186 -12.60 -10.27 8.07
C GLU A 186 -12.03 -10.22 6.65
N MET A 187 -10.70 -10.23 6.49
CA MET A 187 -10.09 -10.14 5.17
C MET A 187 -10.33 -11.39 4.31
N VAL A 188 -10.49 -12.58 4.92
CA VAL A 188 -10.88 -13.78 4.19
C VAL A 188 -12.25 -13.63 3.52
N LYS A 189 -13.20 -12.96 4.19
CA LYS A 189 -14.54 -12.69 3.60
C LYS A 189 -14.42 -11.78 2.37
N VAL A 190 -13.63 -10.72 2.49
CA VAL A 190 -13.36 -9.78 1.38
C VAL A 190 -12.71 -10.49 0.20
N ALA A 191 -11.71 -11.33 0.46
CA ALA A 191 -11.04 -12.08 -0.61
C ALA A 191 -11.97 -13.10 -1.29
N ARG A 192 -12.83 -13.80 -0.54
CA ARG A 192 -13.85 -14.67 -1.12
C ARG A 192 -14.83 -13.92 -2.00
N GLN A 193 -15.30 -12.77 -1.54
CA GLN A 193 -16.18 -11.93 -2.33
C GLN A 193 -15.51 -11.47 -3.62
N ALA A 194 -14.23 -11.07 -3.57
CA ALA A 194 -13.48 -10.67 -4.76
C ALA A 194 -13.35 -11.81 -5.78
N LEU A 195 -13.07 -13.03 -5.33
CA LEU A 195 -13.03 -14.22 -6.20
C LEU A 195 -14.42 -14.50 -6.80
N GLU A 196 -15.47 -14.46 -5.99
CA GLU A 196 -16.84 -14.66 -6.44
C GLU A 196 -17.28 -13.65 -7.49
N GLU A 197 -17.04 -12.36 -7.25
CA GLU A 197 -17.36 -11.28 -8.19
C GLU A 197 -16.53 -11.35 -9.49
N ALA A 198 -15.29 -11.85 -9.40
CA ALA A 198 -14.45 -12.11 -10.55
C ALA A 198 -14.81 -13.40 -11.32
N GLY A 199 -15.65 -14.27 -10.75
CA GLY A 199 -15.96 -15.60 -11.32
C GLY A 199 -14.74 -16.54 -11.32
N VAL A 200 -13.77 -16.33 -10.42
CA VAL A 200 -12.52 -17.09 -10.34
C VAL A 200 -12.57 -18.04 -9.15
N GLN A 201 -12.15 -19.28 -9.35
CA GLN A 201 -12.03 -20.25 -8.28
C GLN A 201 -10.61 -20.20 -7.66
N PRO A 202 -10.45 -20.60 -6.39
CA PRO A 202 -9.12 -20.68 -5.78
C PRO A 202 -8.11 -21.50 -6.59
N GLU A 203 -8.58 -22.54 -7.28
CA GLU A 203 -7.76 -23.42 -8.11
C GLU A 203 -7.27 -22.78 -9.41
N ASP A 204 -7.91 -21.69 -9.84
CA ASP A 204 -7.54 -20.94 -11.06
C ASP A 204 -6.46 -19.90 -10.80
N LEU A 205 -6.11 -19.66 -9.52
CA LEU A 205 -5.10 -18.69 -9.16
C LEU A 205 -3.69 -19.20 -9.47
N ALA A 206 -2.90 -18.39 -10.17
CA ALA A 206 -1.46 -18.63 -10.32
C ALA A 206 -0.68 -18.17 -9.09
N ALA A 207 -1.14 -17.09 -8.42
CA ALA A 207 -0.51 -16.54 -7.23
C ALA A 207 -1.53 -15.86 -6.32
N PHE A 208 -1.22 -15.85 -5.03
CA PHE A 208 -1.90 -15.08 -4.00
C PHE A 208 -0.89 -14.14 -3.33
N VAL A 209 -1.08 -12.83 -3.45
CA VAL A 209 -0.13 -11.83 -2.97
C VAL A 209 -0.78 -10.98 -1.87
N PRO A 210 -0.86 -11.49 -0.63
CA PRO A 210 -1.42 -10.76 0.49
C PRO A 210 -0.41 -9.77 1.08
N HIS A 211 -0.89 -8.90 1.97
CA HIS A 211 -0.02 -8.06 2.79
C HIS A 211 0.95 -8.89 3.63
N GLN A 212 2.25 -8.61 3.52
CA GLN A 212 3.32 -9.47 4.04
C GLN A 212 3.83 -9.05 5.44
N ALA A 213 2.92 -8.82 6.38
CA ALA A 213 3.29 -8.47 7.74
C ALA A 213 3.68 -9.67 8.61
N ASN A 214 3.07 -10.84 8.39
CA ASN A 214 3.26 -12.00 9.26
C ASN A 214 2.87 -13.30 8.55
N MET A 215 3.84 -14.22 8.39
CA MET A 215 3.59 -15.54 7.77
C MET A 215 2.39 -16.27 8.36
N ARG A 216 2.18 -16.21 9.69
CA ARG A 216 1.03 -16.88 10.32
C ARG A 216 -0.33 -16.36 9.83
N ILE A 217 -0.41 -15.07 9.50
CA ILE A 217 -1.62 -14.49 8.88
C ILE A 217 -1.76 -15.03 7.46
N ILE A 218 -0.69 -15.06 6.69
CA ILE A 218 -0.66 -15.53 5.32
C ILE A 218 -1.07 -17.01 5.26
N ASP A 219 -0.44 -17.85 6.08
CA ASP A 219 -0.71 -19.30 6.14
C ASP A 219 -2.19 -19.57 6.49
N GLU A 220 -2.70 -18.88 7.52
CA GLU A 220 -4.10 -19.05 7.92
C GLU A 220 -5.06 -18.51 6.87
N PHE A 221 -4.71 -17.42 6.20
CA PHE A 221 -5.48 -16.84 5.11
C PHE A 221 -5.58 -17.81 3.92
N ALA A 222 -4.44 -18.35 3.46
CA ALA A 222 -4.38 -19.34 2.39
C ALA A 222 -5.23 -20.59 2.71
N LYS A 223 -5.10 -21.09 3.94
CA LYS A 223 -5.90 -22.23 4.44
C LYS A 223 -7.40 -21.93 4.44
N GLN A 224 -7.81 -20.74 4.92
CA GLN A 224 -9.21 -20.33 4.96
C GLN A 224 -9.81 -20.15 3.56
N LEU A 225 -9.01 -19.68 2.60
CA LEU A 225 -9.39 -19.61 1.19
C LEU A 225 -9.36 -20.96 0.48
N LYS A 226 -8.79 -22.01 1.13
CA LYS A 226 -8.57 -23.34 0.57
C LYS A 226 -7.72 -23.30 -0.70
N LEU A 227 -6.68 -22.46 -0.69
CA LEU A 227 -5.75 -22.39 -1.82
C LEU A 227 -5.02 -23.72 -1.98
N PRO A 228 -4.92 -24.29 -3.20
CA PRO A 228 -4.12 -25.47 -3.44
C PRO A 228 -2.61 -25.16 -3.34
N ASP A 229 -1.80 -26.18 -3.07
CA ASP A 229 -0.35 -26.08 -2.92
C ASP A 229 0.37 -25.58 -4.19
N THR A 230 -0.33 -25.57 -5.33
CA THR A 230 0.17 -25.06 -6.62
C THR A 230 0.12 -23.55 -6.72
N VAL A 231 -0.64 -22.87 -5.87
CA VAL A 231 -0.71 -21.40 -5.86
C VAL A 231 0.53 -20.83 -5.18
N VAL A 232 1.25 -19.96 -5.88
CA VAL A 232 2.41 -19.25 -5.32
C VAL A 232 1.93 -18.24 -4.28
N ILE A 233 2.56 -18.24 -3.11
CA ILE A 233 2.25 -17.31 -2.00
C ILE A 233 3.49 -16.48 -1.65
#